data_c3b5d4f56fa91ee1d892ab0e90b0058f
#
_entry.id   c3b5d4f56fa91ee1d892ab0e90b0058f
#
_cell.length_a   1.000
_cell.length_b   1.000
_cell.length_c   1.000
_cell.angle_alpha   90.00
_cell.angle_beta   90.00
_cell.angle_gamma   90.00
#
_symmetry.space_group_name_H-M   'P 1'
#
loop_
_entity.id
_entity.type
_entity.pdbx_description
1 polymer ?
#
loop_
_entity_poly.entity_id
_entity_poly.type
_entity_poly.pdbx_seq_one_letter_code
_entity_poly.pdbx_strand_id
1 'polypeptide(L)'
;MNIEEVREYSLSLPEVTEDMPFGDDNIVFRINGKIFLCLCLNAVEPHFATKLRPERNEELREQREWVRPAWHWNKKHWSDIYYEHIDGRCVKEWITEAYNLVAGKNKRKSK
;
A
#
# COMPACT_ATOMS: atom_id res chain seq x y z
N MET A 1 10.54 1.24 -8.63
CA MET A 1 9.28 1.41 -9.37
C MET A 1 8.98 2.89 -9.56
N ASN A 2 8.16 3.20 -10.54
CA ASN A 2 7.63 4.55 -10.70
C ASN A 2 6.13 4.53 -10.39
N ILE A 3 5.52 5.73 -10.44
CA ILE A 3 4.11 5.90 -10.06
C ILE A 3 3.16 5.09 -10.95
N GLU A 4 3.46 5.02 -12.24
CA GLU A 4 2.62 4.26 -13.17
C GLU A 4 2.68 2.76 -12.90
N GLU A 5 3.87 2.27 -12.58
CA GLU A 5 4.05 0.86 -12.24
C GLU A 5 3.30 0.48 -10.97
N VAL A 6 3.31 1.36 -9.97
CA VAL A 6 2.55 1.13 -8.73
C VAL A 6 1.07 1.03 -9.05
N ARG A 7 0.56 1.96 -9.86
CA ARG A 7 -0.84 1.96 -10.23
C ARG A 7 -1.21 0.72 -11.03
N GLU A 8 -0.40 0.39 -12.05
CA GLU A 8 -0.67 -0.77 -12.90
C GLU A 8 -0.65 -2.08 -12.12
N TYR A 9 0.33 -2.23 -11.24
CA TYR A 9 0.42 -3.45 -10.44
C TYR A 9 -0.80 -3.58 -9.51
N SER A 10 -1.17 -2.49 -8.85
CA SER A 10 -2.31 -2.49 -7.94
C SER A 10 -3.60 -2.86 -8.68
N LEU A 11 -3.81 -2.29 -9.87
CA LEU A 11 -4.99 -2.59 -10.66
C LEU A 11 -4.97 -4.00 -11.27
N SER A 12 -3.80 -4.62 -11.37
CA SER A 12 -3.69 -5.98 -11.91
C SER A 12 -4.22 -7.05 -10.94
N LEU A 13 -4.36 -6.71 -9.68
CA LEU A 13 -4.87 -7.65 -8.68
C LEU A 13 -6.38 -7.84 -8.86
N PRO A 14 -6.90 -9.05 -8.63
CA PRO A 14 -8.30 -9.35 -8.94
C PRO A 14 -9.31 -8.43 -8.26
N GLU A 15 -10.24 -7.89 -9.04
CA GLU A 15 -11.38 -7.11 -8.57
C GLU A 15 -11.02 -5.78 -7.89
N VAL A 16 -9.80 -5.30 -8.09
CA VAL A 16 -9.40 -4.01 -7.55
C VAL A 16 -10.02 -2.88 -8.37
N THR A 17 -10.53 -1.87 -7.66
CA THR A 17 -11.04 -0.65 -8.26
C THR A 17 -10.22 0.54 -7.76
N GLU A 18 -10.25 1.64 -8.52
CA GLU A 18 -9.58 2.88 -8.12
C GLU A 18 -10.58 4.03 -8.13
N ASP A 19 -10.38 4.98 -7.24
CA ASP A 19 -11.15 6.22 -7.24
C ASP A 19 -10.37 7.31 -6.50
N MET A 20 -10.89 8.53 -6.52
CA MET A 20 -10.21 9.69 -5.94
C MET A 20 -11.12 10.46 -4.98
N PRO A 21 -11.50 9.83 -3.84
CA PRO A 21 -12.47 10.43 -2.92
C PRO A 21 -11.91 11.63 -2.15
N PHE A 22 -10.59 11.79 -2.11
CA PHE A 22 -9.94 12.86 -1.34
C PHE A 22 -9.42 14.00 -2.21
N GLY A 23 -9.85 14.08 -3.48
CA GLY A 23 -9.41 15.12 -4.40
C GLY A 23 -8.39 14.59 -5.40
N ASP A 24 -7.74 15.52 -6.11
CA ASP A 24 -6.89 15.17 -7.26
C ASP A 24 -5.49 14.71 -6.91
N ASP A 25 -5.12 14.74 -5.63
CA ASP A 25 -3.76 14.45 -5.21
C ASP A 25 -3.52 12.99 -4.81
N ASN A 26 -4.57 12.19 -4.75
CA ASN A 26 -4.45 10.81 -4.27
C ASN A 26 -5.40 9.89 -5.03
N ILE A 27 -4.89 8.71 -5.37
CA ILE A 27 -5.74 7.63 -5.91
C ILE A 27 -5.79 6.55 -4.85
N VAL A 28 -7.01 6.12 -4.49
CA VAL A 28 -7.17 4.98 -3.59
C VAL A 28 -7.51 3.74 -4.38
N PHE A 29 -7.00 2.60 -3.92
CA PHE A 29 -7.25 1.29 -4.52
C PHE A 29 -8.02 0.46 -3.50
N ARG A 30 -9.15 -0.10 -3.95
CA ARG A 30 -10.08 -0.83 -3.07
C ARG A 30 -10.25 -2.26 -3.51
N ILE A 31 -10.47 -3.12 -2.51
CA ILE A 31 -10.96 -4.47 -2.72
C ILE A 31 -12.15 -4.66 -1.78
N ASN A 32 -13.26 -5.15 -2.31
CA ASN A 32 -14.52 -5.30 -1.56
C ASN A 32 -14.96 -3.99 -0.90
N GLY A 33 -14.73 -2.87 -1.61
CA GLY A 33 -15.10 -1.54 -1.12
C GLY A 33 -14.18 -0.95 -0.08
N LYS A 34 -13.13 -1.68 0.34
CA LYS A 34 -12.21 -1.24 1.39
C LYS A 34 -10.89 -0.82 0.79
N ILE A 35 -10.33 0.30 1.27
CA ILE A 35 -9.06 0.82 0.78
C ILE A 35 -7.90 -0.02 1.32
N PHE A 36 -7.02 -0.48 0.45
CA PHE A 36 -5.79 -1.15 0.88
C PHE A 36 -4.54 -0.35 0.53
N LEU A 37 -4.65 0.62 -0.37
CA LEU A 37 -3.51 1.44 -0.79
C LEU A 37 -3.99 2.81 -1.21
N CYS A 38 -3.22 3.85 -0.85
CA CYS A 38 -3.49 5.23 -1.25
C CYS A 38 -2.22 5.78 -1.90
N LEU A 39 -2.27 6.00 -3.21
CA LEU A 39 -1.13 6.48 -3.98
C LEU A 39 -1.12 8.00 -4.03
N CYS A 40 -0.03 8.59 -3.56
CA CYS A 40 0.16 10.04 -3.55
C CYS A 40 0.65 10.50 -4.92
N LEU A 41 -0.03 11.44 -5.54
CA LEU A 41 0.29 11.90 -6.90
C LEU A 41 1.23 13.09 -6.95
N ASN A 42 1.19 13.96 -5.95
CA ASN A 42 1.94 15.21 -5.95
C ASN A 42 2.95 15.35 -4.81
N ALA A 43 3.41 14.25 -4.26
CA ALA A 43 4.39 14.29 -3.19
C ALA A 43 5.76 14.69 -3.74
N VAL A 44 6.49 15.52 -2.99
CA VAL A 44 7.88 15.86 -3.33
C VAL A 44 8.71 14.59 -3.37
N GLU A 45 8.47 13.69 -2.43
CA GLU A 45 9.11 12.39 -2.38
C GLU A 45 8.03 11.33 -2.63
N PRO A 46 8.02 10.68 -3.81
CA PRO A 46 6.94 9.76 -4.18
C PRO A 46 6.78 8.59 -3.21
N HIS A 47 5.54 8.38 -2.80
CA HIS A 47 5.22 7.30 -1.87
C HIS A 47 3.74 6.91 -1.98
N PHE A 48 3.39 5.80 -1.34
CA PHE A 48 2.01 5.42 -1.14
C PHE A 48 1.82 4.94 0.30
N ALA A 49 0.62 5.11 0.83
CA ALA A 49 0.26 4.54 2.12
C ALA A 49 -0.41 3.20 1.87
N THR A 50 -0.07 2.20 2.68
CA THR A 50 -0.67 0.87 2.53
C THR A 50 -0.94 0.26 3.89
N LYS A 51 -1.98 -0.58 3.94
CA LYS A 51 -2.42 -1.20 5.18
C LYS A 51 -1.75 -2.56 5.36
N LEU A 52 -1.06 -2.72 6.48
CA LEU A 52 -0.38 -3.97 6.83
C LEU A 52 -0.72 -4.31 8.28
N ARG A 53 -0.47 -5.55 8.68
CA ARG A 53 -0.62 -5.94 10.08
C ARG A 53 0.31 -5.11 10.96
N PRO A 54 -0.09 -4.77 12.20
CA PRO A 54 0.75 -3.94 13.07
C PRO A 54 2.17 -4.47 13.24
N GLU A 55 2.34 -5.76 13.48
CA GLU A 55 3.65 -6.36 13.65
C GLU A 55 4.47 -6.31 12.35
N ARG A 56 3.81 -6.38 11.20
CA ARG A 56 4.49 -6.27 9.91
C ARG A 56 4.96 -4.84 9.67
N ASN A 57 4.15 -3.86 10.03
CA ASN A 57 4.53 -2.45 9.96
C ASN A 57 5.78 -2.18 10.79
N GLU A 58 5.80 -2.68 12.02
CA GLU A 58 6.95 -2.51 12.91
C GLU A 58 8.21 -3.14 12.31
N GLU A 59 8.08 -4.37 11.82
CA GLU A 59 9.19 -5.11 11.22
C GLU A 59 9.79 -4.36 10.04
N LEU A 60 8.95 -3.91 9.11
CA LEU A 60 9.44 -3.22 7.93
C LEU A 60 10.07 -1.87 8.27
N ARG A 61 9.50 -1.14 9.22
CA ARG A 61 10.04 0.15 9.64
C ARG A 61 11.42 0.01 10.29
N GLU A 62 11.65 -1.10 11.00
CA GLU A 62 12.95 -1.37 11.58
C GLU A 62 13.99 -1.76 10.52
N GLN A 63 13.58 -2.53 9.53
CA GLN A 63 14.47 -3.06 8.52
C GLN A 63 14.74 -2.11 7.36
N ARG A 64 13.82 -1.17 7.09
CA ARG A 64 13.87 -0.34 5.90
C ARG A 64 13.65 1.12 6.24
N GLU A 65 14.65 1.96 6.02
CA GLU A 65 14.50 3.40 6.29
C GLU A 65 13.43 4.05 5.40
N TRP A 66 13.12 3.45 4.26
CA TRP A 66 12.14 3.99 3.32
C TRP A 66 10.73 3.43 3.52
N VAL A 67 10.48 2.80 4.66
CA VAL A 67 9.15 2.44 5.15
C VAL A 67 8.96 3.18 6.46
N ARG A 68 7.96 4.07 6.51
CA ARG A 68 7.76 4.98 7.64
C ARG A 68 6.30 4.97 8.10
N PRO A 69 6.03 5.38 9.35
CA PRO A 69 4.63 5.51 9.80
C PRO A 69 3.85 6.43 8.86
N ALA A 70 2.66 6.03 8.48
CA ALA A 70 1.84 6.82 7.56
C ALA A 70 1.47 8.16 8.19
N TRP A 71 1.64 9.24 7.42
CA TRP A 71 1.40 10.59 7.92
C TRP A 71 -0.08 10.89 8.13
N HIS A 72 -0.92 10.48 7.16
CA HIS A 72 -2.35 10.82 7.18
C HIS A 72 -3.27 9.67 7.59
N TRP A 73 -2.72 8.55 8.01
CA TRP A 73 -3.48 7.35 8.33
C TRP A 73 -3.13 6.86 9.73
N ASN A 74 -3.93 5.93 10.26
CA ASN A 74 -3.62 5.32 11.55
C ASN A 74 -2.26 4.64 11.46
N LYS A 75 -1.30 5.12 12.25
CA LYS A 75 0.10 4.69 12.15
C LYS A 75 0.35 3.26 12.61
N LYS A 76 -0.56 2.70 13.37
CA LYS A 76 -0.46 1.31 13.81
C LYS A 76 -0.71 0.35 12.64
N HIS A 77 -1.63 0.73 11.75
CA HIS A 77 -2.08 -0.13 10.66
C HIS A 77 -1.56 0.27 9.28
N TRP A 78 -1.02 1.46 9.15
CA TRP A 78 -0.64 2.02 7.85
C TRP A 78 0.80 2.50 7.85
N SER A 79 1.51 2.23 6.74
CA SER A 79 2.86 2.74 6.52
C SER A 79 2.93 3.45 5.20
N ASP A 80 3.79 4.49 5.14
CA ASP A 80 4.16 5.13 3.88
C ASP A 80 5.37 4.39 3.32
N ILE A 81 5.29 3.99 2.07
CA ILE A 81 6.35 3.27 1.38
C ILE A 81 6.89 4.16 0.26
N TYR A 82 8.17 4.53 0.37
CA TYR A 82 8.85 5.39 -0.60
C TYR A 82 9.47 4.52 -1.67
N TYR A 83 8.64 4.11 -2.60
CA TYR A 83 8.89 3.02 -3.54
C TYR A 83 10.04 3.23 -4.51
N GLU A 84 10.45 4.49 -4.75
CA GLU A 84 11.57 4.73 -5.65
C GLU A 84 12.92 4.32 -5.08
N HIS A 85 13.00 4.17 -3.77
CA HIS A 85 14.23 3.82 -3.06
C HIS A 85 14.30 2.34 -2.70
N ILE A 86 13.35 1.54 -3.15
CA ILE A 86 13.20 0.14 -2.74
C ILE A 86 13.10 -0.74 -3.98
N ASP A 87 13.64 -1.96 -3.87
CA ASP A 87 13.53 -2.96 -4.93
C ASP A 87 12.07 -3.15 -5.31
N GLY A 88 11.77 -3.08 -6.61
CA GLY A 88 10.39 -3.22 -7.10
C GLY A 88 9.73 -4.53 -6.72
N ARG A 89 10.50 -5.62 -6.59
CA ARG A 89 9.93 -6.90 -6.16
C ARG A 89 9.41 -6.83 -4.74
N CYS A 90 10.15 -6.17 -3.86
CA CYS A 90 9.71 -5.98 -2.48
C CYS A 90 8.44 -5.12 -2.44
N VAL A 91 8.41 -4.05 -3.21
CA VAL A 91 7.25 -3.17 -3.28
C VAL A 91 6.01 -3.96 -3.72
N LYS A 92 6.14 -4.76 -4.77
CA LYS A 92 5.03 -5.58 -5.27
C LYS A 92 4.56 -6.59 -4.22
N GLU A 93 5.49 -7.21 -3.51
CA GLU A 93 5.14 -8.14 -2.44
C GLU A 93 4.30 -7.46 -1.37
N TRP A 94 4.67 -6.26 -0.96
CA TRP A 94 3.96 -5.55 0.09
C TRP A 94 2.59 -5.06 -0.38
N ILE A 95 2.48 -4.65 -1.64
CA ILE A 95 1.18 -4.30 -2.22
C ILE A 95 0.26 -5.53 -2.19
N THR A 96 0.77 -6.67 -2.61
CA THR A 96 0.01 -7.92 -2.60
C THR A 96 -0.37 -8.34 -1.18
N GLU A 97 0.56 -8.16 -0.25
CA GLU A 97 0.33 -8.46 1.15
C GLU A 97 -0.82 -7.62 1.72
N ALA A 98 -0.82 -6.32 1.41
CA ALA A 98 -1.88 -5.42 1.83
C ALA A 98 -3.22 -5.79 1.20
N TYR A 99 -3.20 -6.10 -0.09
CA TYR A 99 -4.38 -6.55 -0.80
C TYR A 99 -4.98 -7.79 -0.13
N ASN A 100 -4.15 -8.80 0.13
CA ASN A 100 -4.61 -10.04 0.75
C ASN A 100 -5.16 -9.82 2.16
N LEU A 101 -4.54 -8.95 2.91
CA LEU A 101 -5.00 -8.61 4.26
C LEU A 101 -6.41 -8.02 4.22
N VAL A 102 -6.62 -7.03 3.37
CA VAL A 102 -7.90 -6.33 3.28
C VAL A 102 -8.96 -7.22 2.64
N ALA A 103 -8.57 -8.03 1.66
CA ALA A 103 -9.48 -8.97 1.01
C ALA A 103 -9.86 -10.14 1.93
N GLY A 104 -9.16 -10.32 3.05
CA GLY A 104 -9.43 -11.42 3.96
C GLY A 104 -8.86 -12.77 3.52
N LYS A 105 -8.05 -12.78 2.48
CA LYS A 105 -7.51 -14.04 1.96
C LYS A 105 -6.57 -14.75 2.93
N ASN A 106 -5.86 -13.98 3.76
CA ASN A 106 -4.95 -14.56 4.75
C ASN A 106 -5.69 -15.39 5.79
N LYS A 107 -6.94 -15.04 6.10
CA LYS A 107 -7.73 -15.79 7.06
C LYS A 107 -8.06 -17.20 6.57
N ARG A 108 -8.25 -17.34 5.26
CA ARG A 108 -8.58 -18.65 4.69
C ARG A 108 -7.40 -19.60 4.70
N LYS A 109 -6.19 -19.06 4.65
CA LYS A 109 -4.98 -19.89 4.66
C LYS A 109 -4.73 -20.54 6.01
N SER A 110 -5.31 -20.02 7.07
CA SER A 110 -5.11 -20.55 8.41
C SER A 110 -5.98 -21.76 8.73
N LYS A 111 -6.80 -22.15 7.83
CA LYS A 111 -7.67 -23.32 8.01
C LYS A 111 -6.92 -24.63 7.81
#